data_b5db8b6c1f58cf4f7d197a36ee6d45dc
#
_entry.id   b5db8b6c1f58cf4f7d197a36ee6d45dc
#
_cell.length_a   1.000
_cell.length_b   1.000
_cell.length_c   1.000
_cell.angle_alpha   90.00
_cell.angle_beta   90.00
_cell.angle_gamma   90.00
#
_symmetry.space_group_name_H-M   'P 1'
#
loop_
_entity.id
_entity.type
_entity.pdbx_description
1 polymer ?
#
loop_
_entity_poly.entity_id
_entity_poly.type
_entity_poly.pdbx_seq_one_letter_code
_entity_poly.pdbx_strand_id
1 'polypeptide(L)'
;GTDEHGIKMLQTATREGLTPKALADRNSAVFKEMDALLGVAYDDFIRTTEPRHYESSQQIWREMASRNNGDIYQSTYKGWYSVRDEAYFDADELTDGEGGKKFAPSGAEVKWVEEDSYFFRLSAYQDRLLKLYEEQPDFIAPNERRNEIVSFVRRGLQDVSISRTTFDWGIPVPNAPGH
;
A
#
# COMPACT_ATOMS: atom_id res chain seq x y z
N GLY A 1 -15.32 3.68 -4.44
CA GLY A 1 -14.79 3.79 -3.07
C GLY A 1 -13.54 4.67 -3.00
N THR A 2 -13.10 4.94 -1.78
CA THR A 2 -11.93 5.81 -1.52
C THR A 2 -10.93 5.14 -0.60
N ASP A 3 -9.62 5.24 -0.97
CA ASP A 3 -8.50 4.95 -0.10
C ASP A 3 -8.12 6.23 0.65
N GLU A 4 -8.15 6.19 1.98
CA GLU A 4 -8.18 7.40 2.81
C GLU A 4 -7.03 7.48 3.82
N HIS A 5 -6.16 6.49 3.87
CA HIS A 5 -5.01 6.47 4.76
C HIS A 5 -3.75 7.07 4.12
N GLY A 6 -2.65 7.06 4.85
CA GLY A 6 -1.35 7.49 4.37
C GLY A 6 -0.92 8.88 4.83
N ILE A 7 0.39 9.12 4.68
CA ILE A 7 1.04 10.33 5.18
C ILE A 7 0.59 11.61 4.45
N LYS A 8 0.20 11.51 3.17
CA LYS A 8 -0.32 12.66 2.39
C LYS A 8 -1.61 13.21 2.97
N MET A 9 -2.52 12.31 3.37
CA MET A 9 -3.78 12.72 4.02
C MET A 9 -3.48 13.47 5.31
N LEU A 10 -2.57 12.96 6.14
CA LEU A 10 -2.17 13.58 7.40
C LEU A 10 -1.57 14.98 7.16
N GLN A 11 -0.61 15.10 6.23
CA GLN A 11 0.04 16.36 5.90
C GLN A 11 -0.93 17.39 5.31
N THR A 12 -1.84 16.96 4.43
CA THR A 12 -2.83 17.85 3.82
C THR A 12 -3.85 18.31 4.86
N ALA A 13 -4.32 17.43 5.73
CA ALA A 13 -5.22 17.79 6.82
C ALA A 13 -4.57 18.81 7.75
N THR A 14 -3.31 18.61 8.15
CA THR A 14 -2.55 19.57 8.96
C THR A 14 -2.44 20.93 8.29
N ARG A 15 -2.09 20.97 7.01
CA ARG A 15 -1.97 22.21 6.24
C ARG A 15 -3.29 22.99 6.14
N GLU A 16 -4.41 22.27 6.07
CA GLU A 16 -5.75 22.85 5.96
C GLU A 16 -6.43 23.10 7.32
N GLY A 17 -5.77 22.76 8.43
CA GLY A 17 -6.35 22.89 9.77
C GLY A 17 -7.51 21.94 10.04
N LEU A 18 -7.53 20.79 9.37
CA LEU A 18 -8.53 19.73 9.50
C LEU A 18 -7.99 18.52 10.23
N THR A 19 -8.89 17.69 10.74
CA THR A 19 -8.52 16.31 11.08
C THR A 19 -8.42 15.45 9.81
N PRO A 20 -7.59 14.39 9.78
CA PRO A 20 -7.54 13.47 8.63
C PRO A 20 -8.92 12.90 8.29
N LYS A 21 -9.73 12.58 9.29
CA LYS A 21 -11.11 12.10 9.09
C LYS A 21 -12.00 13.14 8.42
N ALA A 22 -11.95 14.40 8.84
CA ALA A 22 -12.75 15.46 8.24
C ALA A 22 -12.35 15.73 6.78
N LEU A 23 -11.04 15.67 6.47
CA LEU A 23 -10.55 15.77 5.11
C LEU A 23 -11.03 14.59 4.25
N ALA A 24 -10.95 13.37 4.77
CA ALA A 24 -11.43 12.17 4.08
C ALA A 24 -12.94 12.23 3.83
N ASP A 25 -13.73 12.67 4.80
CA ASP A 25 -15.20 12.83 4.64
C ASP A 25 -15.53 13.84 3.54
N ARG A 26 -14.87 15.00 3.54
CA ARG A 26 -15.05 16.02 2.51
C ARG A 26 -14.71 15.47 1.12
N ASN A 27 -13.55 14.87 0.96
CA ASN A 27 -13.08 14.38 -0.34
C ASN A 27 -13.97 13.22 -0.85
N SER A 28 -14.36 12.31 0.03
CA SER A 28 -15.24 11.20 -0.33
C SER A 28 -16.63 11.68 -0.79
N ALA A 29 -17.14 12.76 -0.20
CA ALA A 29 -18.41 13.37 -0.65
C ALA A 29 -18.31 13.88 -2.11
N VAL A 30 -17.19 14.53 -2.47
CA VAL A 30 -16.94 14.99 -3.84
C VAL A 30 -16.93 13.84 -4.85
N PHE A 31 -16.31 12.72 -4.51
CA PHE A 31 -16.34 11.52 -5.38
C PHE A 31 -17.75 10.98 -5.58
N LYS A 32 -18.57 10.93 -4.51
CA LYS A 32 -19.98 10.50 -4.62
C LYS A 32 -20.83 11.45 -5.48
N GLU A 33 -20.60 12.75 -5.35
CA GLU A 33 -21.26 13.76 -6.21
C GLU A 33 -20.85 13.59 -7.68
N MET A 34 -19.58 13.35 -7.95
CA MET A 34 -19.09 13.06 -9.30
C MET A 34 -19.71 11.79 -9.87
N ASP A 35 -19.77 10.72 -9.09
CA ASP A 35 -20.41 9.46 -9.50
C ASP A 35 -21.90 9.70 -9.89
N ALA A 36 -22.60 10.50 -9.11
CA ALA A 36 -24.00 10.84 -9.39
C ALA A 36 -24.15 11.67 -10.69
N LEU A 37 -23.26 12.64 -10.92
CA LEU A 37 -23.23 13.44 -12.14
C LEU A 37 -22.94 12.60 -13.39
N LEU A 38 -22.10 11.60 -13.28
CA LEU A 38 -21.72 10.71 -14.38
C LEU A 38 -22.69 9.54 -14.58
N GLY A 39 -23.73 9.43 -13.74
CA GLY A 39 -24.67 8.31 -13.79
C GLY A 39 -24.03 6.96 -13.43
N VAL A 40 -22.96 6.97 -12.64
CA VAL A 40 -22.29 5.76 -12.19
C VAL A 40 -23.18 5.05 -11.15
N ALA A 41 -23.70 3.88 -11.51
CA ALA A 41 -24.44 3.02 -10.60
C ALA A 41 -23.47 2.05 -9.93
N TYR A 42 -23.36 2.13 -8.62
CA TYR A 42 -22.57 1.19 -7.80
C TYR A 42 -23.47 0.60 -6.70
N ASP A 43 -23.24 -0.66 -6.39
CA ASP A 43 -24.01 -1.35 -5.32
C ASP A 43 -23.48 -0.97 -3.94
N ASP A 44 -22.18 -0.67 -3.84
CA ASP A 44 -21.54 -0.28 -2.60
C ASP A 44 -20.38 0.71 -2.85
N PHE A 45 -20.19 1.65 -1.92
CA PHE A 45 -19.11 2.61 -1.93
C PHE A 45 -18.28 2.44 -0.66
N ILE A 46 -17.29 1.54 -0.70
CA ILE A 46 -16.40 1.29 0.45
C ILE A 46 -15.45 2.45 0.69
N ARG A 47 -15.24 2.79 1.95
CA ARG A 47 -14.21 3.70 2.40
C ARG A 47 -13.26 2.96 3.34
N THR A 48 -11.96 3.13 3.17
CA THR A 48 -10.98 2.42 4.01
C THR A 48 -11.00 2.87 5.48
N THR A 49 -11.67 3.99 5.80
CA THR A 49 -11.92 4.46 7.18
C THR A 49 -13.21 3.95 7.81
N GLU A 50 -13.99 3.11 7.13
CA GLU A 50 -15.19 2.52 7.70
C GLU A 50 -14.87 1.37 8.67
N PRO A 51 -15.63 1.23 9.77
CA PRO A 51 -15.44 0.14 10.72
C PRO A 51 -15.41 -1.26 10.06
N ARG A 52 -16.30 -1.51 9.10
CA ARG A 52 -16.35 -2.79 8.37
C ARG A 52 -15.05 -3.10 7.63
N HIS A 53 -14.37 -2.07 7.09
CA HIS A 53 -13.08 -2.24 6.43
C HIS A 53 -11.98 -2.55 7.47
N TYR A 54 -12.00 -1.86 8.62
CA TYR A 54 -11.06 -2.13 9.71
C TYR A 54 -11.20 -3.56 10.22
N GLU A 55 -12.42 -3.99 10.51
CA GLU A 55 -12.72 -5.35 10.98
C GLU A 55 -12.25 -6.42 9.99
N SER A 56 -12.55 -6.24 8.70
CA SER A 56 -12.13 -7.17 7.65
C SER A 56 -10.61 -7.24 7.52
N SER A 57 -9.92 -6.09 7.49
CA SER A 57 -8.47 -6.04 7.37
C SER A 57 -7.78 -6.67 8.58
N GLN A 58 -8.26 -6.37 9.79
CA GLN A 58 -7.75 -6.96 11.02
C GLN A 58 -8.05 -8.46 11.11
N GLN A 59 -9.19 -8.92 10.57
CA GLN A 59 -9.50 -10.34 10.55
C GLN A 59 -8.55 -11.11 9.61
N ILE A 60 -8.29 -10.58 8.41
CA ILE A 60 -7.29 -11.17 7.49
C ILE A 60 -5.93 -11.25 8.17
N TRP A 61 -5.51 -10.18 8.87
CA TRP A 61 -4.27 -10.18 9.63
C TRP A 61 -4.23 -11.29 10.68
N ARG A 62 -5.28 -11.42 11.50
CA ARG A 62 -5.37 -12.48 12.54
C ARG A 62 -5.29 -13.87 11.93
N GLU A 63 -6.01 -14.12 10.83
CA GLU A 63 -5.99 -15.38 10.11
C GLU A 63 -4.59 -15.74 9.60
N MET A 64 -3.91 -14.78 8.99
CA MET A 64 -2.55 -14.99 8.49
C MET A 64 -1.56 -15.21 9.63
N ALA A 65 -1.62 -14.41 10.68
CA ALA A 65 -0.74 -14.53 11.84
C ALA A 65 -0.98 -15.85 12.61
N SER A 66 -2.23 -16.31 12.71
CA SER A 66 -2.60 -17.56 13.41
C SER A 66 -2.02 -18.82 12.77
N ARG A 67 -1.72 -18.79 11.48
CA ARG A 67 -1.11 -19.92 10.77
C ARG A 67 0.31 -20.23 11.23
N ASN A 68 0.98 -19.26 11.85
CA ASN A 68 2.33 -19.37 12.41
C ASN A 68 3.35 -20.05 11.46
N ASN A 69 3.21 -19.82 10.18
CA ASN A 69 4.04 -20.38 9.10
C ASN A 69 5.15 -19.43 8.64
N GLY A 70 5.33 -18.31 9.35
CA GLY A 70 6.31 -17.28 9.04
C GLY A 70 5.94 -16.37 7.87
N ASP A 71 4.69 -16.38 7.42
CA ASP A 71 4.22 -15.46 6.35
C ASP A 71 4.24 -14.01 6.80
N ILE A 72 3.98 -13.74 8.08
CA ILE A 72 4.14 -12.42 8.69
C ILE A 72 5.29 -12.46 9.68
N TYR A 73 6.24 -11.54 9.55
CA TYR A 73 7.39 -11.43 10.44
C TYR A 73 7.80 -9.97 10.66
N GLN A 74 8.44 -9.68 11.76
CA GLN A 74 9.00 -8.36 12.04
C GLN A 74 10.40 -8.21 11.45
N SER A 75 10.67 -7.04 10.87
CA SER A 75 11.99 -6.62 10.42
C SER A 75 12.06 -5.10 10.39
N THR A 76 13.25 -4.56 10.14
CA THR A 76 13.44 -3.12 9.94
C THR A 76 13.41 -2.84 8.44
N TYR A 77 12.49 -2.00 8.02
CA TYR A 77 12.49 -1.47 6.66
C TYR A 77 13.53 -0.36 6.52
N LYS A 78 14.35 -0.43 5.48
CA LYS A 78 15.36 0.58 5.14
C LYS A 78 15.28 0.89 3.66
N GLY A 79 15.14 2.17 3.32
CA GLY A 79 15.04 2.53 1.91
C GLY A 79 14.85 4.03 1.66
N TRP A 80 14.96 4.43 0.40
CA TRP A 80 14.69 5.78 -0.04
C TRP A 80 13.20 5.96 -0.32
N TYR A 81 12.52 6.79 0.44
CA TYR A 81 11.08 7.01 0.37
C TYR A 81 10.73 8.39 -0.19
N SER A 82 9.88 8.42 -1.19
CA SER A 82 9.24 9.65 -1.69
C SER A 82 7.85 9.80 -1.07
N VAL A 83 7.68 10.85 -0.27
CA VAL A 83 6.35 11.19 0.29
C VAL A 83 5.38 11.60 -0.82
N ARG A 84 5.87 12.27 -1.88
CA ARG A 84 5.03 12.71 -3.00
C ARG A 84 4.47 11.53 -3.79
N ASP A 85 5.32 10.54 -4.05
CA ASP A 85 4.96 9.38 -4.87
C ASP A 85 4.38 8.24 -4.03
N GLU A 86 4.49 8.35 -2.68
CA GLU A 86 4.13 7.30 -1.71
C GLU A 86 4.77 5.95 -2.04
N ALA A 87 6.02 6.01 -2.50
CA ALA A 87 6.76 4.86 -2.99
C ALA A 87 8.20 4.85 -2.46
N TYR A 88 8.74 3.64 -2.38
CA TYR A 88 10.16 3.42 -2.14
C TYR A 88 10.89 3.20 -3.47
N PHE A 89 12.17 3.57 -3.48
CA PHE A 89 13.02 3.48 -4.65
C PHE A 89 14.35 2.83 -4.27
N ASP A 90 14.87 2.01 -5.15
CA ASP A 90 16.21 1.46 -5.03
C ASP A 90 17.27 2.55 -5.35
N ALA A 91 18.45 2.39 -4.78
CA ALA A 91 19.51 3.42 -4.90
C ALA A 91 19.96 3.67 -6.34
N ASP A 92 19.83 2.68 -7.21
CA ASP A 92 20.16 2.73 -8.64
C ASP A 92 19.09 3.43 -9.49
N GLU A 93 17.89 3.60 -8.96
CA GLU A 93 16.81 4.35 -9.60
C GLU A 93 16.93 5.87 -9.36
N LEU A 94 17.75 6.29 -8.39
CA LEU A 94 17.79 7.68 -7.92
C LEU A 94 18.78 8.53 -8.72
N THR A 95 18.45 9.81 -8.84
CA THR A 95 19.36 10.84 -9.34
C THR A 95 19.84 11.72 -8.19
N ASP A 96 21.14 12.08 -8.24
CA ASP A 96 21.75 13.00 -7.27
C ASP A 96 21.40 14.45 -7.62
N GLY A 97 21.10 15.25 -6.60
CA GLY A 97 20.89 16.68 -6.72
C GLY A 97 21.83 17.51 -5.85
N GLU A 98 21.65 18.82 -5.88
CA GLU A 98 22.46 19.74 -5.10
C GLU A 98 22.29 19.52 -3.59
N GLY A 99 23.37 19.69 -2.84
CA GLY A 99 23.36 19.58 -1.38
C GLY A 99 23.21 18.15 -0.85
N GLY A 100 23.53 17.12 -1.65
CA GLY A 100 23.43 15.72 -1.24
C GLY A 100 22.01 15.16 -1.25
N LYS A 101 21.07 15.88 -1.83
CA LYS A 101 19.68 15.42 -2.02
C LYS A 101 19.64 14.33 -3.10
N LYS A 102 18.68 13.42 -2.94
CA LYS A 102 18.37 12.40 -3.94
C LYS A 102 16.93 12.54 -4.41
N PHE A 103 16.72 12.22 -5.68
CA PHE A 103 15.42 12.36 -6.33
C PHE A 103 15.02 11.08 -7.02
N ALA A 104 13.73 10.74 -6.90
CA ALA A 104 13.10 9.65 -7.64
C ALA A 104 13.02 9.97 -9.15
N PRO A 105 12.76 8.99 -10.02
CA PRO A 105 12.53 9.20 -11.46
C PRO A 105 11.42 10.21 -11.76
N SER A 106 10.47 10.35 -10.87
CA SER A 106 9.40 11.35 -10.93
C SER A 106 9.85 12.79 -10.66
N GLY A 107 11.11 12.99 -10.25
CA GLY A 107 11.65 14.26 -9.77
C GLY A 107 11.22 14.64 -8.35
N ALA A 108 10.64 13.72 -7.59
CA ALA A 108 10.35 13.95 -6.17
C ALA A 108 11.58 13.74 -5.30
N GLU A 109 11.79 14.61 -4.31
CA GLU A 109 12.83 14.40 -3.30
C GLU A 109 12.52 13.13 -2.50
N VAL A 110 13.52 12.26 -2.32
CA VAL A 110 13.47 11.09 -1.47
C VAL A 110 14.28 11.29 -0.21
N LYS A 111 13.86 10.62 0.85
CA LYS A 111 14.57 10.61 2.13
C LYS A 111 14.88 9.18 2.52
N TRP A 112 16.03 8.98 3.14
CA TRP A 112 16.33 7.70 3.76
C TRP A 112 15.45 7.49 4.97
N VAL A 113 14.72 6.37 4.98
CA VAL A 113 13.82 5.98 6.07
C VAL A 113 14.30 4.65 6.62
N GLU A 114 14.26 4.54 7.93
CA GLU A 114 14.53 3.32 8.67
C GLU A 114 13.47 3.19 9.74
N GLU A 115 12.62 2.16 9.62
CA GLU A 115 11.51 1.95 10.56
C GLU A 115 11.26 0.47 10.80
N ASP A 116 10.86 0.13 12.01
CA ASP A 116 10.39 -1.23 12.30
C ASP A 116 9.05 -1.46 11.61
N SER A 117 8.92 -2.63 11.00
CA SER A 117 7.74 -2.98 10.22
C SER A 117 7.45 -4.47 10.30
N TYR A 118 6.20 -4.83 10.09
CA TYR A 118 5.83 -6.18 9.74
C TYR A 118 5.94 -6.38 8.23
N PHE A 119 6.45 -7.54 7.85
CA PHE A 119 6.60 -7.95 6.46
C PHE A 119 5.72 -9.15 6.15
N PHE A 120 5.16 -9.16 4.96
CA PHE A 120 4.57 -10.35 4.36
C PHE A 120 5.59 -11.03 3.46
N ARG A 121 5.83 -12.33 3.69
CA ARG A 121 6.80 -13.15 2.94
C ARG A 121 6.26 -13.50 1.55
N LEU A 122 6.09 -12.49 0.71
CA LEU A 122 5.60 -12.66 -0.65
C LEU A 122 6.53 -13.51 -1.51
N SER A 123 7.85 -13.45 -1.25
CA SER A 123 8.86 -14.26 -1.95
C SER A 123 8.60 -15.77 -1.86
N ALA A 124 8.02 -16.26 -0.75
CA ALA A 124 7.68 -17.68 -0.57
C ALA A 124 6.52 -18.15 -1.48
N TYR A 125 5.81 -17.24 -2.10
CA TYR A 125 4.65 -17.56 -2.95
C TYR A 125 4.96 -17.58 -4.44
N GLN A 126 6.18 -17.21 -4.84
CA GLN A 126 6.57 -17.07 -6.25
C GLN A 126 6.26 -18.32 -7.07
N ASP A 127 6.78 -19.48 -6.66
CA ASP A 127 6.62 -20.72 -7.43
C ASP A 127 5.16 -21.18 -7.49
N ARG A 128 4.40 -20.95 -6.39
CA ARG A 128 2.97 -21.27 -6.32
C ARG A 128 2.15 -20.37 -7.28
N LEU A 129 2.51 -19.09 -7.38
CA LEU A 129 1.86 -18.16 -8.32
C LEU A 129 2.18 -18.53 -9.76
N LEU A 130 3.43 -18.82 -10.08
CA LEU A 130 3.81 -19.26 -11.43
C LEU A 130 3.09 -20.54 -11.84
N LYS A 131 2.99 -21.50 -10.93
CA LYS A 131 2.23 -22.73 -11.14
C LYS A 131 0.74 -22.44 -11.36
N LEU A 132 0.12 -21.58 -10.56
CA LEU A 132 -1.27 -21.18 -10.74
C LEU A 132 -1.51 -20.59 -12.14
N TYR A 133 -0.64 -19.68 -12.60
CA TYR A 133 -0.77 -19.05 -13.93
C TYR A 133 -0.55 -20.01 -15.08
N GLU A 134 0.21 -21.09 -14.85
CA GLU A 134 0.40 -22.16 -15.83
C GLU A 134 -0.81 -23.11 -15.89
N GLU A 135 -1.33 -23.52 -14.73
CA GLU A 135 -2.48 -24.43 -14.61
C GLU A 135 -3.82 -23.76 -14.96
N GLN A 136 -3.93 -22.45 -14.78
CA GLN A 136 -5.12 -21.65 -15.05
C GLN A 136 -4.79 -20.46 -15.96
N PRO A 137 -4.65 -20.69 -17.30
CA PRO A 137 -4.25 -19.63 -18.23
C PRO A 137 -5.16 -18.40 -18.24
N ASP A 138 -6.45 -18.59 -17.96
CA ASP A 138 -7.47 -17.55 -17.95
C ASP A 138 -7.57 -16.81 -16.59
N PHE A 139 -6.73 -17.15 -15.61
CA PHE A 139 -6.70 -16.48 -14.31
C PHE A 139 -6.38 -14.99 -14.41
N ILE A 140 -5.55 -14.62 -15.41
CA ILE A 140 -5.24 -13.24 -15.74
C ILE A 140 -5.59 -12.96 -17.19
N ALA A 141 -6.44 -11.99 -17.42
CA ALA A 141 -6.85 -11.53 -18.75
C ALA A 141 -6.68 -9.99 -18.85
N PRO A 142 -6.41 -9.47 -20.04
CA PRO A 142 -6.08 -10.15 -21.30
C PRO A 142 -4.66 -10.73 -21.30
N ASN A 143 -4.28 -11.45 -22.36
CA ASN A 143 -2.99 -12.13 -22.46
C ASN A 143 -1.78 -11.21 -22.29
N GLU A 144 -1.85 -9.97 -22.76
CA GLU A 144 -0.79 -8.98 -22.61
C GLU A 144 -0.50 -8.73 -21.12
N ARG A 145 -1.53 -8.57 -20.29
CA ARG A 145 -1.41 -8.39 -18.85
C ARG A 145 -0.90 -9.65 -18.15
N ARG A 146 -1.36 -10.82 -18.61
CA ARG A 146 -0.83 -12.09 -18.12
C ARG A 146 0.67 -12.20 -18.37
N ASN A 147 1.15 -11.87 -19.56
CA ASN A 147 2.57 -11.95 -19.89
C ASN A 147 3.41 -10.98 -19.05
N GLU A 148 2.91 -9.77 -18.82
CA GLU A 148 3.53 -8.77 -17.97
C GLU A 148 3.67 -9.27 -16.52
N ILE A 149 2.57 -9.76 -15.91
CA ILE A 149 2.55 -10.30 -14.55
C ILE A 149 3.45 -11.52 -14.41
N VAL A 150 3.38 -12.48 -15.32
CA VAL A 150 4.23 -13.68 -15.30
C VAL A 150 5.71 -13.30 -15.39
N SER A 151 6.04 -12.33 -16.26
CA SER A 151 7.41 -11.84 -16.38
C SER A 151 7.89 -11.14 -15.13
N PHE A 152 7.03 -10.36 -14.48
CA PHE A 152 7.32 -9.70 -13.21
C PHE A 152 7.59 -10.74 -12.11
N VAL A 153 6.71 -11.72 -11.94
CA VAL A 153 6.85 -12.75 -10.90
C VAL A 153 8.11 -13.60 -11.11
N ARG A 154 8.45 -13.94 -12.36
CA ARG A 154 9.66 -14.71 -12.70
C ARG A 154 10.97 -14.01 -12.37
N ARG A 155 10.99 -12.68 -12.36
CA ARG A 155 12.20 -11.91 -11.97
C ARG A 155 12.55 -12.00 -10.49
N GLY A 156 11.64 -12.48 -9.67
CA GLY A 156 11.80 -12.64 -8.23
C GLY A 156 10.89 -11.69 -7.45
N LEU A 157 10.06 -12.27 -6.59
CA LEU A 157 9.23 -11.50 -5.67
C LEU A 157 10.03 -11.13 -4.43
N GLN A 158 9.86 -9.89 -3.97
CA GLN A 158 10.41 -9.40 -2.71
C GLN A 158 9.34 -9.42 -1.61
N ASP A 159 9.76 -9.58 -0.36
CA ASP A 159 8.88 -9.47 0.78
C ASP A 159 8.38 -8.04 0.93
N VAL A 160 7.12 -7.87 1.31
CA VAL A 160 6.44 -6.58 1.33
C VAL A 160 6.25 -6.10 2.75
N SER A 161 6.69 -4.87 3.05
CA SER A 161 6.37 -4.18 4.30
C SER A 161 4.88 -3.86 4.33
N ILE A 162 4.18 -4.30 5.38
CA ILE A 162 2.72 -4.22 5.51
C ILE A 162 2.26 -3.42 6.73
N SER A 163 3.18 -2.80 7.47
CA SER A 163 2.85 -1.88 8.55
C SER A 163 3.75 -0.65 8.54
N ARG A 164 3.37 0.37 9.29
CA ARG A 164 4.11 1.61 9.47
C ARG A 164 4.13 1.99 10.95
N THR A 165 5.20 2.66 11.37
CA THR A 165 5.34 3.23 12.72
C THR A 165 5.52 4.75 12.69
N THR A 166 5.71 5.33 11.52
CA THR A 166 6.01 6.76 11.32
C THR A 166 4.78 7.68 11.38
N PHE A 167 3.58 7.11 11.35
CA PHE A 167 2.32 7.85 11.50
C PHE A 167 1.21 6.92 12.00
N ASP A 168 0.18 7.51 12.62
CA ASP A 168 -0.92 6.82 13.28
C ASP A 168 -2.26 6.83 12.50
N TRP A 169 -2.30 7.50 11.32
CA TRP A 169 -3.47 7.53 10.46
C TRP A 169 -3.52 6.27 9.56
N GLY A 170 -3.99 5.19 10.14
CA GLY A 170 -4.04 3.86 9.52
C GLY A 170 -4.96 2.91 10.28
N ILE A 171 -4.97 1.65 9.87
CA ILE A 171 -5.67 0.58 10.59
C ILE A 171 -4.71 -0.01 11.61
N PRO A 172 -5.01 0.04 12.91
CA PRO A 172 -4.12 -0.50 13.94
C PRO A 172 -3.90 -2.01 13.74
N VAL A 173 -2.64 -2.42 13.80
CA VAL A 173 -2.27 -3.83 13.72
C VAL A 173 -2.72 -4.55 15.00
N PRO A 174 -3.47 -5.67 14.90
CA PRO A 174 -3.88 -6.43 16.06
C PRO A 174 -2.70 -6.89 16.92
N ASN A 175 -2.77 -6.62 18.24
CA ASN A 175 -1.75 -6.97 19.22
C ASN A 175 -0.36 -6.35 19.01
N ALA A 176 -0.26 -5.30 18.20
CA ALA A 176 1.00 -4.58 17.95
C ALA A 176 0.78 -3.06 18.05
N PRO A 177 0.64 -2.52 19.26
CA PRO A 177 0.44 -1.09 19.45
C PRO A 177 1.63 -0.30 18.89
N GLY A 178 1.34 0.74 18.11
CA GLY A 178 2.33 1.56 17.41
C GLY A 178 2.60 1.16 15.97
N HIS A 179 1.93 0.13 15.48
CA HIS A 179 1.94 -0.25 14.06
C HIS A 179 0.58 -0.08 13.41
#